data_478373f0d0ffeb7326357088c84387e8
#
_entry.id   478373f0d0ffeb7326357088c84387e8
#
_cell.length_a   1.000
_cell.length_b   1.000
_cell.length_c   1.000
_cell.angle_alpha   90.00
_cell.angle_beta   90.00
_cell.angle_gamma   90.00
#
_symmetry.space_group_name_H-M   'P 1'
#
loop_
_entity.id
_entity.type
_entity.pdbx_description
1 polymer ?
#
loop_
_entity_poly.entity_id
_entity_poly.type
_entity_poly.pdbx_seq_one_letter_code
_entity_poly.pdbx_strand_id
1 'polypeptide(L)'
;MVGRAAHPVEIAVDEGVRQLVADAVEAQGARAARLAAEENRWRTRGLTRAEAAAVRAEWRGTVRRLRAAGELLDVRGALVEYGVREELRVLGWDREWDPAPEEAWDQGRWPGSRDRGVGGYPERVAVRLDAGLAAQVVAACWWTSWPSIRALRQWRDDFPGLTPSRYRLDHEGRRQLVGPLAQYERLAAGVTTTGEIWRAGVMRGVEQAAAISDRSD
;
A
#
# COMPACT_ATOMS: atom_id res chain seq x y z
N MET A 1 -9.96 15.31 -19.73
CA MET A 1 -9.51 14.65 -18.50
C MET A 1 -8.91 13.32 -18.91
N VAL A 2 -7.58 13.23 -18.95
CA VAL A 2 -6.87 11.95 -19.18
C VAL A 2 -7.18 11.06 -17.98
N GLY A 3 -7.77 9.89 -18.24
CA GLY A 3 -8.00 8.90 -17.19
C GLY A 3 -6.65 8.54 -16.55
N ARG A 4 -6.53 8.66 -15.23
CA ARG A 4 -5.33 8.25 -14.53
C ARG A 4 -5.08 6.78 -14.84
N ALA A 5 -3.88 6.47 -15.33
CA ALA A 5 -3.47 5.09 -15.55
C ALA A 5 -3.53 4.33 -14.21
N ALA A 6 -4.10 3.13 -14.23
CA ALA A 6 -4.16 2.28 -13.04
C ALA A 6 -3.02 1.27 -13.07
N HIS A 7 -2.29 1.17 -11.96
CA HIS A 7 -1.21 0.20 -11.80
C HIS A 7 -1.70 -0.99 -10.95
N PRO A 8 -1.63 -2.23 -11.45
CA PRO A 8 -2.00 -3.41 -10.66
C PRO A 8 -0.93 -3.67 -9.60
N VAL A 9 -1.36 -3.88 -8.36
CA VAL A 9 -0.49 -4.23 -7.23
C VAL A 9 -1.06 -5.46 -6.54
N GLU A 10 -0.20 -6.42 -6.24
CA GLU A 10 -0.52 -7.59 -5.44
C GLU A 10 0.23 -7.50 -4.11
N ILE A 11 -0.51 -7.22 -3.05
CA ILE A 11 0.03 -6.98 -1.71
C ILE A 11 0.02 -8.29 -0.92
N ALA A 12 1.19 -8.75 -0.52
CA ALA A 12 1.35 -9.89 0.37
C ALA A 12 1.07 -9.46 1.81
N VAL A 13 0.12 -10.11 2.48
CA VAL A 13 -0.39 -9.73 3.81
C VAL A 13 -0.45 -10.93 4.75
N ASP A 14 -0.55 -10.66 6.05
CA ASP A 14 -0.72 -11.66 7.09
C ASP A 14 -2.08 -12.37 6.96
N GLU A 15 -2.18 -13.51 7.63
CA GLU A 15 -3.43 -14.29 7.70
C GLU A 15 -4.57 -13.43 8.29
N GLY A 16 -5.74 -13.53 7.68
CA GLY A 16 -6.94 -12.80 8.10
C GLY A 16 -7.05 -11.37 7.57
N VAL A 17 -5.97 -10.74 7.11
CA VAL A 17 -6.01 -9.34 6.62
C VAL A 17 -6.89 -9.20 5.38
N ARG A 18 -6.91 -10.20 4.49
CA ARG A 18 -7.78 -10.20 3.32
C ARG A 18 -9.26 -10.14 3.72
N GLN A 19 -9.64 -10.84 4.80
CA GLN A 19 -10.99 -10.81 5.32
C GLN A 19 -11.31 -9.45 5.94
N LEU A 20 -10.41 -8.88 6.74
CA LEU A 20 -10.58 -7.53 7.30
C LEU A 20 -10.83 -6.49 6.20
N VAL A 21 -10.10 -6.55 5.09
CA VAL A 21 -10.32 -5.66 3.94
C VAL A 21 -11.69 -5.91 3.31
N ALA A 22 -12.13 -7.15 3.20
CA ALA A 22 -13.44 -7.47 2.63
C ALA A 22 -14.58 -6.92 3.51
N ASP A 23 -14.51 -7.15 4.80
CA ASP A 23 -15.51 -6.69 5.78
C ASP A 23 -15.58 -5.16 5.82
N ALA A 24 -14.43 -4.49 5.83
CA ALA A 24 -14.34 -3.03 5.79
C ALA A 24 -14.98 -2.45 4.52
N VAL A 25 -14.70 -3.03 3.36
CA VAL A 25 -15.29 -2.61 2.07
C VAL A 25 -16.79 -2.88 2.04
N GLU A 26 -17.27 -4.00 2.57
CA GLU A 26 -18.69 -4.33 2.65
C GLU A 26 -19.46 -3.32 3.53
N ALA A 27 -18.96 -3.03 4.72
CA ALA A 27 -19.54 -2.04 5.62
C ALA A 27 -19.64 -0.66 4.98
N GLN A 28 -18.56 -0.21 4.32
CA GLN A 28 -18.55 1.05 3.59
C GLN A 28 -19.42 1.02 2.32
N GLY A 29 -19.57 -0.12 1.68
CA GLY A 29 -20.51 -0.33 0.57
C GLY A 29 -21.97 -0.15 0.98
N ALA A 30 -22.35 -0.67 2.16
CA ALA A 30 -23.68 -0.45 2.73
C ALA A 30 -23.93 1.05 3.02
N ARG A 31 -22.92 1.77 3.52
CA ARG A 31 -22.98 3.23 3.70
C ARG A 31 -23.15 3.96 2.36
N ALA A 32 -22.36 3.61 1.35
CA ALA A 32 -22.46 4.19 0.01
C ALA A 32 -23.86 3.99 -0.58
N ALA A 33 -24.47 2.81 -0.37
CA ALA A 33 -25.82 2.51 -0.83
C ALA A 33 -26.87 3.39 -0.12
N ARG A 34 -26.73 3.62 1.20
CA ARG A 34 -27.62 4.53 1.95
C ARG A 34 -27.53 5.95 1.40
N LEU A 35 -26.32 6.49 1.28
CA LEU A 35 -26.08 7.83 0.71
C LEU A 35 -26.66 7.97 -0.71
N ALA A 36 -26.47 6.97 -1.56
CA ALA A 36 -27.02 6.97 -2.92
C ALA A 36 -28.55 6.92 -2.91
N ALA A 37 -29.15 6.15 -2.01
CA ALA A 37 -30.61 6.09 -1.88
C ALA A 37 -31.22 7.42 -1.42
N GLU A 38 -30.57 8.10 -0.50
CA GLU A 38 -30.98 9.44 -0.03
C GLU A 38 -30.90 10.46 -1.17
N GLU A 39 -29.81 10.53 -1.89
CA GLU A 39 -29.64 11.43 -3.04
C GLU A 39 -30.63 11.12 -4.16
N ASN A 40 -30.87 9.85 -4.50
CA ASN A 40 -31.84 9.47 -5.53
C ASN A 40 -33.29 9.81 -5.15
N ARG A 41 -33.64 9.76 -3.88
CA ARG A 41 -34.96 10.12 -3.38
C ARG A 41 -35.37 11.54 -3.73
N TRP A 42 -34.41 12.44 -3.76
CA TRP A 42 -34.67 13.88 -3.91
C TRP A 42 -34.45 14.37 -5.34
N ARG A 43 -33.54 13.75 -6.11
CA ARG A 43 -33.02 14.32 -7.33
C ARG A 43 -33.49 13.69 -8.64
N THR A 44 -34.06 12.49 -8.62
CA THR A 44 -34.37 11.77 -9.87
C THR A 44 -35.86 11.65 -10.20
N ARG A 45 -36.73 11.93 -9.24
CA ARG A 45 -38.20 11.82 -9.46
C ARG A 45 -38.68 12.94 -10.36
N GLY A 46 -39.23 12.57 -11.54
CA GLY A 46 -39.76 13.51 -12.51
C GLY A 46 -38.74 14.14 -13.47
N LEU A 47 -37.50 13.72 -13.44
CA LEU A 47 -36.44 14.21 -14.34
C LEU A 47 -36.49 13.50 -15.70
N THR A 48 -36.13 14.24 -16.75
CA THR A 48 -35.83 13.68 -18.07
C THR A 48 -34.58 12.78 -18.01
N ARG A 49 -34.39 11.98 -19.07
CA ARG A 49 -33.19 11.11 -19.19
C ARG A 49 -31.87 11.89 -19.11
N ALA A 50 -31.85 13.09 -19.72
CA ALA A 50 -30.64 13.96 -19.73
C ALA A 50 -30.34 14.52 -18.31
N GLU A 51 -31.38 15.05 -17.65
CA GLU A 51 -31.27 15.55 -16.28
C GLU A 51 -30.84 14.45 -15.31
N ALA A 52 -31.45 13.25 -15.38
CA ALA A 52 -31.04 12.11 -14.57
C ALA A 52 -29.60 11.66 -14.84
N ALA A 53 -29.10 11.81 -16.07
CA ALA A 53 -27.70 11.53 -16.40
C ALA A 53 -26.75 12.56 -15.78
N ALA A 54 -27.13 13.84 -15.77
CA ALA A 54 -26.38 14.91 -15.12
C ALA A 54 -26.28 14.69 -13.60
N VAL A 55 -27.40 14.38 -12.94
CA VAL A 55 -27.43 14.04 -11.50
C VAL A 55 -26.52 12.86 -11.18
N ARG A 56 -26.56 11.79 -11.98
CA ARG A 56 -25.65 10.65 -11.81
C ARG A 56 -24.17 11.02 -12.02
N ALA A 57 -23.87 11.97 -12.90
CA ALA A 57 -22.51 12.45 -13.10
C ALA A 57 -22.01 13.27 -11.92
N GLU A 58 -22.88 14.10 -11.36
CA GLU A 58 -22.61 14.86 -10.13
C GLU A 58 -22.38 13.93 -8.95
N TRP A 59 -23.25 12.92 -8.76
CA TRP A 59 -23.07 11.89 -7.72
C TRP A 59 -21.73 11.16 -7.83
N ARG A 60 -21.35 10.73 -9.06
CA ARG A 60 -20.02 10.14 -9.27
C ARG A 60 -18.88 11.09 -8.90
N GLY A 61 -19.07 12.39 -9.11
CA GLY A 61 -18.13 13.42 -8.65
C GLY A 61 -18.04 13.48 -7.12
N THR A 62 -19.19 13.44 -6.46
CA THR A 62 -19.26 13.42 -4.98
C THR A 62 -18.59 12.19 -4.41
N VAL A 63 -18.90 10.98 -4.90
CA VAL A 63 -18.23 9.73 -4.47
C VAL A 63 -16.71 9.83 -4.62
N ARG A 64 -16.23 10.37 -5.74
CA ARG A 64 -14.77 10.56 -5.93
C ARG A 64 -14.16 11.49 -4.91
N ARG A 65 -14.83 12.59 -4.54
CA ARG A 65 -14.36 13.50 -3.49
C ARG A 65 -14.33 12.81 -2.13
N LEU A 66 -15.41 12.12 -1.76
CA LEU A 66 -15.49 11.36 -0.50
C LEU A 66 -14.39 10.30 -0.38
N ARG A 67 -14.11 9.58 -1.47
CA ARG A 67 -13.00 8.60 -1.51
C ARG A 67 -11.65 9.28 -1.35
N ALA A 68 -11.42 10.39 -2.06
CA ALA A 68 -10.17 11.13 -1.96
C ALA A 68 -9.95 11.76 -0.57
N ALA A 69 -11.03 12.14 0.12
CA ALA A 69 -11.01 12.66 1.49
C ALA A 69 -10.90 11.54 2.56
N GLY A 70 -10.98 10.27 2.16
CA GLY A 70 -11.03 9.16 3.10
C GLY A 70 -12.33 9.07 3.91
N GLU A 71 -13.40 9.65 3.38
CA GLU A 71 -14.74 9.66 3.99
C GLU A 71 -15.63 8.53 3.47
N LEU A 72 -15.22 7.85 2.41
CA LEU A 72 -15.88 6.69 1.82
C LEU A 72 -14.83 5.73 1.24
N LEU A 73 -14.73 4.53 1.80
CA LEU A 73 -13.73 3.53 1.43
C LEU A 73 -14.40 2.22 0.93
N ASP A 74 -15.41 2.37 0.10
CA ASP A 74 -16.34 1.34 -0.38
C ASP A 74 -15.79 0.42 -1.50
N VAL A 75 -14.53 0.62 -1.87
CA VAL A 75 -13.80 -0.26 -2.81
C VAL A 75 -12.36 -0.45 -2.35
N ARG A 76 -11.81 -1.64 -2.59
CA ARG A 76 -10.44 -2.01 -2.17
C ARG A 76 -9.38 -0.99 -2.60
N GLY A 77 -9.47 -0.51 -3.85
CA GLY A 77 -8.54 0.51 -4.36
C GLY A 77 -8.57 1.79 -3.53
N ALA A 78 -9.77 2.34 -3.24
CA ALA A 78 -9.90 3.56 -2.44
C ALA A 78 -9.38 3.38 -1.01
N LEU A 79 -9.67 2.22 -0.38
CA LEU A 79 -9.21 1.89 0.96
C LEU A 79 -7.67 1.87 1.00
N VAL A 80 -7.05 1.13 0.08
CA VAL A 80 -5.59 1.00 0.06
C VAL A 80 -4.91 2.32 -0.36
N GLU A 81 -5.44 3.03 -1.38
CA GLU A 81 -4.89 4.34 -1.78
C GLU A 81 -4.92 5.35 -0.65
N TYR A 82 -6.03 5.43 0.09
CA TYR A 82 -6.11 6.30 1.26
C TYR A 82 -5.06 5.93 2.29
N GLY A 83 -5.01 4.67 2.70
CA GLY A 83 -4.08 4.23 3.73
C GLY A 83 -2.60 4.39 3.33
N VAL A 84 -2.27 4.17 2.06
CA VAL A 84 -0.90 4.40 1.55
C VAL A 84 -0.54 5.89 1.57
N ARG A 85 -1.46 6.79 1.19
CA ARG A 85 -1.21 8.24 1.28
C ARG A 85 -0.98 8.68 2.72
N GLU A 86 -1.77 8.15 3.65
CA GLU A 86 -1.60 8.42 5.09
C GLU A 86 -0.26 7.86 5.60
N GLU A 87 0.16 6.67 5.18
CA GLU A 87 1.46 6.13 5.53
C GLU A 87 2.60 7.02 5.03
N LEU A 88 2.55 7.43 3.76
CA LEU A 88 3.55 8.34 3.20
C LEU A 88 3.59 9.66 3.98
N ARG A 89 2.43 10.18 4.37
CA ARG A 89 2.35 11.43 5.17
C ARG A 89 2.99 11.26 6.55
N VAL A 90 2.70 10.15 7.24
CA VAL A 90 3.29 9.86 8.57
C VAL A 90 4.80 9.72 8.50
N LEU A 91 5.32 9.15 7.40
CA LEU A 91 6.75 9.03 7.16
C LEU A 91 7.41 10.33 6.66
N GLY A 92 6.64 11.38 6.34
CA GLY A 92 7.13 12.59 5.70
C GLY A 92 7.57 12.36 4.25
N TRP A 93 6.97 11.39 3.58
CA TRP A 93 7.28 10.96 2.22
C TRP A 93 6.25 11.41 1.20
N ASP A 94 5.24 12.17 1.59
CA ASP A 94 4.20 12.77 0.74
C ASP A 94 4.69 14.00 -0.05
N ARG A 95 5.96 14.02 -0.38
CA ARG A 95 6.68 15.04 -1.15
C ARG A 95 6.99 14.55 -2.56
N GLU A 96 7.44 15.46 -3.40
CA GLU A 96 7.99 15.14 -4.71
C GLU A 96 9.34 14.41 -4.59
N TRP A 97 9.52 13.37 -5.37
CA TRP A 97 10.72 12.55 -5.43
C TRP A 97 11.25 12.50 -6.86
N ASP A 98 12.56 12.43 -7.01
CA ASP A 98 13.13 12.09 -8.31
C ASP A 98 12.60 10.74 -8.79
N PRO A 99 12.34 10.59 -10.11
CA PRO A 99 11.89 9.31 -10.65
C PRO A 99 12.83 8.17 -10.25
N ALA A 100 12.26 7.07 -9.80
CA ALA A 100 13.03 5.88 -9.49
C ALA A 100 13.57 5.24 -10.78
N PRO A 101 14.81 4.72 -10.79
CA PRO A 101 15.35 4.02 -11.95
C PRO A 101 14.56 2.73 -12.20
N GLU A 102 14.71 2.17 -13.42
CA GLU A 102 13.99 0.95 -13.81
C GLU A 102 14.25 -0.23 -12.85
N GLU A 103 15.49 -0.38 -12.37
CA GLU A 103 15.87 -1.41 -11.42
C GLU A 103 15.11 -1.33 -10.07
N ALA A 104 14.58 -0.16 -9.72
CA ALA A 104 13.80 0.03 -8.50
C ALA A 104 12.44 -0.69 -8.54
N TRP A 105 11.93 -1.00 -9.73
CA TRP A 105 10.67 -1.70 -9.91
C TRP A 105 10.78 -3.21 -9.72
N ASP A 106 12.01 -3.75 -9.77
CA ASP A 106 12.30 -5.16 -9.53
C ASP A 106 12.73 -5.40 -8.07
N GLN A 107 11.81 -5.18 -7.16
CA GLN A 107 12.08 -5.19 -5.72
C GLN A 107 12.45 -6.56 -5.13
N GLY A 108 12.11 -7.64 -5.82
CA GLY A 108 12.54 -8.99 -5.41
C GLY A 108 14.06 -9.17 -5.46
N ARG A 109 14.76 -8.23 -6.11
CA ARG A 109 16.21 -8.25 -6.28
C ARG A 109 16.96 -7.18 -5.49
N TRP A 110 16.27 -6.37 -4.70
CA TRP A 110 16.95 -5.38 -3.87
C TRP A 110 17.87 -6.07 -2.86
N PRO A 111 19.15 -5.63 -2.75
CA PRO A 111 20.01 -6.09 -1.69
C PRO A 111 19.34 -5.79 -0.34
N GLY A 112 19.36 -6.75 0.58
CA GLY A 112 18.78 -6.56 1.91
C GLY A 112 17.26 -6.69 1.99
N SER A 113 16.55 -6.86 0.86
CA SER A 113 15.14 -7.22 0.94
C SER A 113 15.00 -8.52 1.73
N ARG A 114 14.22 -8.46 2.79
CA ARG A 114 14.05 -9.63 3.67
C ARG A 114 13.30 -10.70 2.91
N ASP A 115 13.96 -11.86 2.74
CA ASP A 115 13.24 -13.04 2.31
C ASP A 115 12.03 -13.27 3.20
N ARG A 116 10.96 -13.70 2.58
CA ARG A 116 9.79 -14.23 3.27
C ARG A 116 10.26 -15.40 4.13
N GLY A 117 10.53 -15.16 5.43
CA GLY A 117 10.93 -16.21 6.37
C GLY A 117 9.89 -17.33 6.43
N VAL A 118 10.23 -18.41 7.10
CA VAL A 118 9.24 -19.45 7.49
C VAL A 118 8.07 -18.74 8.18
N GLY A 119 6.87 -18.79 7.58
CA GLY A 119 5.70 -18.04 8.03
C GLY A 119 5.44 -16.73 7.28
N GLY A 120 6.03 -16.53 6.08
CA GLY A 120 5.78 -15.36 5.24
C GLY A 120 4.30 -15.10 4.98
N TYR A 121 4.00 -13.96 4.41
CA TYR A 121 2.63 -13.47 4.16
C TYR A 121 1.80 -14.47 3.33
N PRO A 122 0.86 -15.21 3.95
CA PRO A 122 0.16 -16.31 3.27
C PRO A 122 -0.94 -15.83 2.32
N GLU A 123 -1.42 -14.62 2.52
CA GLU A 123 -2.54 -14.06 1.77
C GLU A 123 -2.10 -12.98 0.78
N ARG A 124 -3.00 -12.66 -0.16
CA ARG A 124 -2.81 -11.61 -1.17
C ARG A 124 -4.04 -10.72 -1.25
N VAL A 125 -3.79 -9.41 -1.30
CA VAL A 125 -4.78 -8.38 -1.60
C VAL A 125 -4.43 -7.77 -2.96
N ALA A 126 -5.19 -8.11 -3.98
CA ALA A 126 -5.04 -7.54 -5.32
C ALA A 126 -5.84 -6.25 -5.44
N VAL A 127 -5.18 -5.18 -5.87
CA VAL A 127 -5.78 -3.85 -6.07
C VAL A 127 -5.26 -3.19 -7.35
N ARG A 128 -6.00 -2.19 -7.82
CA ARG A 128 -5.52 -1.27 -8.84
C ARG A 128 -5.40 0.12 -8.20
N LEU A 129 -4.21 0.67 -8.19
CA LEU A 129 -3.88 1.95 -7.58
C LEU A 129 -3.61 3.00 -8.67
N ASP A 130 -3.68 4.27 -8.29
CA ASP A 130 -3.20 5.35 -9.13
C ASP A 130 -1.71 5.14 -9.47
N ALA A 131 -1.36 5.19 -10.76
CA ALA A 131 0.01 4.92 -11.19
C ALA A 131 1.01 5.94 -10.65
N GLY A 132 0.57 7.20 -10.44
CA GLY A 132 1.41 8.22 -9.81
C GLY A 132 1.70 7.90 -8.35
N LEU A 133 0.71 7.39 -7.60
CA LEU A 133 0.91 6.94 -6.22
C LEU A 133 1.88 5.74 -6.17
N ALA A 134 1.70 4.77 -7.07
CA ALA A 134 2.61 3.63 -7.14
C ALA A 134 4.05 4.07 -7.43
N ALA A 135 4.25 4.97 -8.39
CA ALA A 135 5.55 5.53 -8.71
C ALA A 135 6.15 6.31 -7.52
N GLN A 136 5.35 7.09 -6.81
CA GLN A 136 5.78 7.81 -5.62
C GLN A 136 6.27 6.86 -4.52
N VAL A 137 5.55 5.77 -4.24
CA VAL A 137 5.98 4.77 -3.25
C VAL A 137 7.30 4.11 -3.66
N VAL A 138 7.44 3.70 -4.93
CA VAL A 138 8.68 3.11 -5.43
C VAL A 138 9.84 4.10 -5.30
N ALA A 139 9.65 5.36 -5.71
CA ALA A 139 10.68 6.38 -5.63
C ALA A 139 11.07 6.70 -4.17
N ALA A 140 10.09 6.86 -3.28
CA ALA A 140 10.33 7.12 -1.86
C ALA A 140 11.12 5.99 -1.21
N CYS A 141 10.71 4.73 -1.41
CA CYS A 141 11.43 3.57 -0.90
C CYS A 141 12.85 3.48 -1.45
N TRP A 142 13.01 3.69 -2.77
CA TRP A 142 14.32 3.65 -3.42
C TRP A 142 15.28 4.68 -2.86
N TRP A 143 14.91 5.94 -2.92
CA TRP A 143 15.82 7.03 -2.54
C TRP A 143 16.12 7.06 -1.05
N THR A 144 15.16 6.69 -0.21
CA THR A 144 15.39 6.55 1.24
C THR A 144 16.33 5.38 1.54
N SER A 145 16.20 4.27 0.83
CA SER A 145 17.02 3.07 1.02
C SER A 145 18.35 3.11 0.28
N TRP A 146 18.54 4.06 -0.64
CA TRP A 146 19.71 4.08 -1.53
C TRP A 146 21.06 4.01 -0.82
N PRO A 147 21.31 4.73 0.28
CA PRO A 147 22.58 4.60 1.01
C PRO A 147 22.83 3.16 1.46
N SER A 148 21.82 2.49 1.99
CA SER A 148 21.90 1.09 2.44
C SER A 148 22.05 0.12 1.27
N ILE A 149 21.30 0.32 0.18
CA ILE A 149 21.40 -0.50 -1.04
C ILE A 149 22.81 -0.45 -1.61
N ARG A 150 23.39 0.75 -1.71
CA ARG A 150 24.76 0.94 -2.20
C ARG A 150 25.80 0.26 -1.29
N ALA A 151 25.64 0.42 0.02
CA ALA A 151 26.53 -0.20 0.99
C ALA A 151 26.42 -1.72 0.98
N LEU A 152 25.22 -2.28 0.76
CA LEU A 152 25.01 -3.73 0.62
C LEU A 152 25.58 -4.30 -0.68
N ARG A 153 25.60 -3.52 -1.77
CA ARG A 153 26.29 -3.90 -3.01
C ARG A 153 27.78 -4.00 -2.75
N GLN A 154 28.37 -2.96 -2.12
CA GLN A 154 29.78 -2.99 -1.73
C GLN A 154 30.11 -4.16 -0.79
N TRP A 155 29.25 -4.42 0.19
CA TRP A 155 29.43 -5.56 1.10
C TRP A 155 29.49 -6.90 0.33
N ARG A 156 28.70 -7.08 -0.70
CA ARG A 156 28.75 -8.31 -1.55
C ARG A 156 30.07 -8.43 -2.30
N ASP A 157 30.61 -7.32 -2.75
CA ASP A 157 31.90 -7.29 -3.44
C ASP A 157 33.06 -7.56 -2.45
N ASP A 158 32.98 -7.05 -1.23
CA ASP A 158 33.98 -7.25 -0.18
C ASP A 158 33.95 -8.68 0.41
N PHE A 159 32.78 -9.33 0.38
CA PHE A 159 32.58 -10.67 0.95
C PHE A 159 31.95 -11.65 -0.05
N PRO A 160 32.64 -11.96 -1.16
CA PRO A 160 32.12 -12.85 -2.19
C PRO A 160 31.92 -14.27 -1.62
N GLY A 161 30.73 -14.82 -1.86
CA GLY A 161 30.37 -16.17 -1.40
C GLY A 161 29.75 -16.24 0.00
N LEU A 162 29.73 -15.15 0.76
CA LEU A 162 28.91 -15.06 1.96
C LEU A 162 27.44 -14.88 1.57
N THR A 163 26.61 -15.85 1.91
CA THR A 163 25.17 -15.80 1.66
C THR A 163 24.45 -15.67 3.00
N PRO A 164 23.83 -14.53 3.33
CA PRO A 164 23.19 -14.32 4.63
C PRO A 164 22.14 -15.37 4.99
N SER A 165 21.48 -15.95 3.98
CA SER A 165 20.51 -17.04 4.17
C SER A 165 21.09 -18.34 4.74
N ARG A 166 22.38 -18.61 4.55
CA ARG A 166 23.03 -19.84 5.05
C ARG A 166 23.31 -19.84 6.55
N TYR A 167 23.25 -18.67 7.19
CA TYR A 167 23.59 -18.49 8.59
C TYR A 167 22.38 -18.24 9.46
N ARG A 168 21.22 -18.74 9.03
CA ARG A 168 19.96 -18.20 9.52
C ARG A 168 19.57 -18.58 10.92
N LEU A 169 19.98 -19.70 11.50
CA LEU A 169 19.50 -20.09 12.83
C LEU A 169 20.46 -21.05 13.51
N ASP A 170 20.75 -20.79 14.79
CA ASP A 170 21.17 -21.82 15.74
C ASP A 170 19.98 -22.70 16.15
N HIS A 171 20.22 -23.72 16.95
CA HIS A 171 19.22 -24.68 17.42
C HIS A 171 18.06 -24.05 18.21
N GLU A 172 18.21 -22.81 18.65
CA GLU A 172 17.25 -22.08 19.48
C GLU A 172 16.58 -20.94 18.72
N GLY A 173 16.83 -20.81 17.42
CA GLY A 173 16.32 -19.70 16.61
C GLY A 173 17.05 -18.37 16.81
N ARG A 174 18.18 -18.39 17.50
CA ARG A 174 19.01 -17.21 17.73
C ARG A 174 20.09 -17.12 16.67
N ARG A 175 20.36 -15.93 16.23
CA ARG A 175 21.46 -15.64 15.32
C ARG A 175 22.67 -15.19 16.12
N GLN A 176 23.76 -15.89 16.00
CA GLN A 176 25.07 -15.34 16.36
C GLN A 176 25.64 -14.65 15.11
N LEU A 177 25.35 -13.38 14.98
CA LEU A 177 25.90 -12.57 13.90
C LEU A 177 27.19 -11.92 14.36
N VAL A 178 28.31 -12.39 13.83
CA VAL A 178 29.63 -11.84 14.14
C VAL A 178 30.26 -11.31 12.86
N GLY A 179 30.92 -10.14 12.96
CA GLY A 179 31.69 -9.57 11.86
C GLY A 179 30.84 -9.19 10.64
N PRO A 180 31.18 -9.72 9.44
CA PRO A 180 30.54 -9.31 8.18
C PRO A 180 29.03 -9.50 8.15
N LEU A 181 28.50 -10.55 8.77
CA LEU A 181 27.05 -10.81 8.81
C LEU A 181 26.30 -9.81 9.67
N ALA A 182 26.88 -9.41 10.81
CA ALA A 182 26.30 -8.35 11.63
C ALA A 182 26.29 -7.02 10.90
N GLN A 183 27.30 -6.74 10.08
CA GLN A 183 27.32 -5.59 9.19
C GLN A 183 26.20 -5.66 8.15
N TYR A 184 26.05 -6.80 7.47
CA TYR A 184 24.96 -7.01 6.52
C TYR A 184 23.59 -6.74 7.13
N GLU A 185 23.29 -7.29 8.31
CA GLU A 185 21.98 -7.12 8.97
C GLU A 185 21.72 -5.64 9.33
N ARG A 186 22.74 -4.91 9.79
CA ARG A 186 22.59 -3.47 10.04
C ARG A 186 22.27 -2.69 8.77
N LEU A 187 22.96 -3.01 7.66
CA LEU A 187 22.70 -2.37 6.36
C LEU A 187 21.31 -2.76 5.83
N ALA A 188 20.94 -4.03 5.93
CA ALA A 188 19.63 -4.52 5.49
C ALA A 188 18.48 -3.90 6.29
N ALA A 189 18.68 -3.59 7.56
CA ALA A 189 17.70 -2.90 8.38
C ALA A 189 17.39 -1.46 7.89
N GLY A 190 18.31 -0.85 7.12
CA GLY A 190 18.10 0.46 6.50
C GLY A 190 17.40 0.41 5.15
N VAL A 191 16.94 -0.77 4.69
CA VAL A 191 16.19 -0.91 3.44
C VAL A 191 14.71 -1.02 3.74
N THR A 192 13.93 -0.01 3.34
CA THR A 192 12.46 -0.04 3.38
C THR A 192 11.92 -0.51 2.03
N THR A 193 11.14 -1.57 2.04
CA THR A 193 10.55 -2.14 0.83
C THR A 193 9.17 -1.54 0.56
N THR A 194 8.74 -1.52 -0.71
CA THR A 194 7.37 -1.11 -1.03
C THR A 194 6.33 -2.05 -0.42
N GLY A 195 6.67 -3.34 -0.24
CA GLY A 195 5.79 -4.30 0.43
C GLY A 195 5.45 -3.88 1.88
N GLU A 196 6.39 -3.26 2.59
CA GLU A 196 6.15 -2.71 3.93
C GLU A 196 5.16 -1.55 3.87
N ILE A 197 5.36 -0.61 2.94
CA ILE A 197 4.47 0.54 2.75
C ILE A 197 3.06 0.09 2.33
N TRP A 198 2.97 -0.89 1.40
CA TRP A 198 1.68 -1.42 0.97
C TRP A 198 0.91 -2.06 2.13
N ARG A 199 1.57 -2.88 2.95
CA ARG A 199 0.94 -3.52 4.13
C ARG A 199 0.49 -2.51 5.15
N ALA A 200 1.35 -1.55 5.51
CA ALA A 200 0.98 -0.48 6.42
C ALA A 200 -0.22 0.32 5.88
N GLY A 201 -0.23 0.63 4.58
CA GLY A 201 -1.34 1.29 3.92
C GLY A 201 -2.65 0.49 3.97
N VAL A 202 -2.60 -0.83 3.77
CA VAL A 202 -3.78 -1.69 3.93
C VAL A 202 -4.36 -1.56 5.34
N MET A 203 -3.53 -1.67 6.37
CA MET A 203 -3.98 -1.59 7.76
C MET A 203 -4.55 -0.22 8.12
N ARG A 204 -3.90 0.88 7.71
CA ARG A 204 -4.45 2.24 7.92
C ARG A 204 -5.77 2.45 7.21
N GLY A 205 -5.94 1.89 6.01
CA GLY A 205 -7.20 1.94 5.29
C GLY A 205 -8.33 1.22 6.02
N VAL A 206 -8.05 0.04 6.59
CA VAL A 206 -9.00 -0.73 7.41
C VAL A 206 -9.36 0.04 8.68
N GLU A 207 -8.38 0.58 9.41
CA GLU A 207 -8.59 1.39 10.62
C GLU A 207 -9.47 2.62 10.34
N GLN A 208 -9.21 3.33 9.24
CA GLN A 208 -10.02 4.47 8.83
C GLN A 208 -11.46 4.05 8.49
N ALA A 209 -11.63 2.95 7.76
CA ALA A 209 -12.97 2.46 7.42
C ALA A 209 -13.79 2.12 8.66
N ALA A 210 -13.17 1.51 9.68
CA ALA A 210 -13.80 1.26 10.98
C ALA A 210 -14.19 2.58 11.68
N ALA A 211 -13.26 3.53 11.78
CA ALA A 211 -13.50 4.84 12.40
C ALA A 211 -14.61 5.65 11.70
N ILE A 212 -14.84 5.45 10.39
CA ILE A 212 -15.95 6.07 9.68
C ILE A 212 -17.27 5.40 10.07
N SER A 213 -17.28 4.07 10.19
CA SER A 213 -18.48 3.31 10.55
C SER A 213 -18.96 3.67 11.96
N ASP A 214 -18.06 3.73 12.93
CA ASP A 214 -18.37 4.09 14.34
C ASP A 214 -18.97 5.51 14.49
N ARG A 215 -18.65 6.43 13.57
CA ARG A 215 -19.19 7.79 13.57
C ARG A 215 -20.58 7.92 12.93
N SER A 216 -21.03 6.86 12.26
CA SER A 216 -22.24 6.88 11.44
C SER A 216 -23.43 6.17 12.13
N ASP A 217 -23.17 5.48 13.23
CA ASP A 217 -24.15 4.85 14.14
C ASP A 217 -24.45 5.79 15.32
#